data_58cc2b0ef7c962857a195909c6af6ba7
#
_entry.id   58cc2b0ef7c962857a195909c6af6ba7
#
_cell.length_a   1.000
_cell.length_b   1.000
_cell.length_c   1.000
_cell.angle_alpha   90.00
_cell.angle_beta   90.00
_cell.angle_gamma   90.00
#
_symmetry.space_group_name_H-M   'P 1'
#
loop_
_entity.id
_entity.type
_entity.pdbx_description
1 polymer ?
#
loop_
_entity_poly.entity_id
_entity_poly.type
_entity_poly.pdbx_seq_one_letter_code
_entity_poly.pdbx_strand_id
1 'polypeptide(L)'
;LIAAINNISFKKLLLGSLFLHLWATYFSTGFQHFDEHFQIIEFLNLKWGGIKEAQLPWEYHDKIRPWFQTFLYYWLSAPLKLLGVENPFFYSWYYRFLTGLLGWSATVYFMNLLKSWFKEEHLQKWGFIILNFLWFAPFVHVRTSSESLSISLYLFGTIIFLTKKEMRSFFIAGLLWGFTYHARFQMALPVAFVWFYALFLEQRNLGRLIYSALGVLVAIGFGTAIDFWGYGEWSFSLWHYYRTNFIEGRLAGSGHAPVWEYVRWGVFRGIPPLSLVLVGITVWGWVKMWRHPLTWM
;
A
#
# COMPACT_ATOMS: atom_id res chain seq x y z
N LEU A 1 27.59 2.23 17.72
CA LEU A 1 26.50 1.85 16.81
C LEU A 1 26.70 2.49 15.42
N ILE A 2 26.90 3.82 15.33
CA ILE A 2 27.14 4.55 14.06
C ILE A 2 28.35 3.99 13.33
N ALA A 3 29.48 3.75 14.01
CA ALA A 3 30.68 3.17 13.43
C ALA A 3 30.43 1.74 12.87
N ALA A 4 29.63 0.94 13.56
CA ALA A 4 29.25 -0.39 13.09
C ALA A 4 28.42 -0.35 11.80
N ILE A 5 27.46 0.58 11.69
CA ILE A 5 26.63 0.76 10.50
C ILE A 5 27.42 1.28 9.31
N ASN A 6 28.37 2.16 9.54
CA ASN A 6 29.26 2.66 8.48
C ASN A 6 30.05 1.52 7.82
N ASN A 7 30.44 0.50 8.59
CA ASN A 7 31.18 -0.65 8.09
C ASN A 7 30.32 -1.68 7.35
N ILE A 8 29.00 -1.62 7.42
CA ILE A 8 28.09 -2.52 6.69
C ILE A 8 27.92 -2.01 5.27
N SER A 9 28.27 -2.81 4.28
CA SER A 9 28.01 -2.43 2.88
C SER A 9 26.52 -2.41 2.58
N PHE A 10 26.09 -1.53 1.69
CA PHE A 10 24.69 -1.42 1.26
C PHE A 10 24.17 -2.75 0.67
N LYS A 11 25.02 -3.50 -0.04
CA LYS A 11 24.72 -4.84 -0.56
C LYS A 11 24.32 -5.81 0.55
N LYS A 12 25.01 -5.79 1.69
CA LYS A 12 24.66 -6.64 2.84
C LYS A 12 23.31 -6.26 3.44
N LEU A 13 23.00 -4.97 3.53
CA LEU A 13 21.68 -4.47 3.99
C LEU A 13 20.58 -4.91 3.04
N LEU A 14 20.77 -4.77 1.73
CA LEU A 14 19.80 -5.22 0.72
C LEU A 14 19.54 -6.72 0.82
N LEU A 15 20.58 -7.53 0.85
CA LEU A 15 20.45 -8.99 0.95
C LEU A 15 19.81 -9.42 2.27
N GLY A 16 20.20 -8.81 3.39
CA GLY A 16 19.61 -9.07 4.70
C GLY A 16 18.13 -8.70 4.76
N SER A 17 17.75 -7.55 4.20
CA SER A 17 16.34 -7.14 4.15
C SER A 17 15.51 -8.03 3.23
N LEU A 18 16.02 -8.41 2.06
CA LEU A 18 15.37 -9.38 1.18
C LEU A 18 15.16 -10.71 1.89
N PHE A 19 16.20 -11.22 2.56
CA PHE A 19 16.10 -12.46 3.32
C PHE A 19 15.00 -12.38 4.39
N LEU A 20 14.91 -11.29 5.15
CA LEU A 20 13.86 -11.12 6.15
C LEU A 20 12.46 -11.10 5.54
N HIS A 21 12.29 -10.45 4.38
CA HIS A 21 11.00 -10.45 3.68
C HIS A 21 10.64 -11.87 3.19
N LEU A 22 11.57 -12.58 2.58
CA LEU A 22 11.37 -13.99 2.16
C LEU A 22 11.07 -14.89 3.35
N TRP A 23 11.76 -14.71 4.47
CA TRP A 23 11.48 -15.39 5.72
C TRP A 23 10.06 -15.10 6.22
N ALA A 24 9.67 -13.82 6.22
CA ALA A 24 8.32 -13.41 6.64
C ALA A 24 7.23 -14.01 5.73
N THR A 25 7.45 -14.16 4.41
CA THR A 25 6.46 -14.79 3.52
C THR A 25 6.18 -16.24 3.90
N TYR A 26 7.21 -16.95 4.32
CA TYR A 26 7.11 -18.38 4.67
C TYR A 26 6.47 -18.57 6.06
N PHE A 27 6.94 -17.83 7.07
CA PHE A 27 6.53 -18.02 8.46
C PHE A 27 5.27 -17.22 8.85
N SER A 28 4.81 -16.29 8.02
CA SER A 28 3.60 -15.50 8.27
C SER A 28 2.35 -16.30 7.96
N THR A 29 1.98 -17.23 8.84
CA THR A 29 0.79 -18.07 8.67
C THR A 29 -0.50 -17.33 8.99
N GLY A 30 -1.61 -17.79 8.38
CA GLY A 30 -2.94 -17.21 8.59
C GLY A 30 -3.11 -15.81 8.03
N PHE A 31 -4.13 -15.11 8.50
CA PHE A 31 -4.47 -13.73 8.14
C PHE A 31 -4.38 -12.84 9.38
N GLN A 32 -3.87 -11.64 9.21
CA GLN A 32 -3.88 -10.66 10.30
C GLN A 32 -5.26 -10.03 10.47
N HIS A 33 -5.94 -9.78 9.35
CA HIS A 33 -7.28 -9.25 9.30
C HIS A 33 -8.16 -10.12 8.41
N PHE A 34 -9.41 -10.30 8.77
CA PHE A 34 -10.35 -11.12 8.01
C PHE A 34 -10.58 -10.61 6.57
N ASP A 35 -10.37 -9.32 6.32
CA ASP A 35 -10.48 -8.72 4.99
C ASP A 35 -9.52 -9.35 3.97
N GLU A 36 -8.32 -9.80 4.41
CA GLU A 36 -7.36 -10.49 3.53
C GLU A 36 -7.98 -11.76 2.93
N HIS A 37 -8.80 -12.46 3.69
CA HIS A 37 -9.49 -13.65 3.25
C HIS A 37 -10.78 -13.30 2.50
N PHE A 38 -11.73 -12.68 3.18
CA PHE A 38 -13.09 -12.54 2.67
C PHE A 38 -13.24 -11.57 1.50
N GLN A 39 -12.42 -10.51 1.44
CA GLN A 39 -12.55 -9.47 0.41
C GLN A 39 -11.61 -9.67 -0.78
N ILE A 40 -10.59 -10.54 -0.65
CA ILE A 40 -9.57 -10.72 -1.69
C ILE A 40 -9.52 -12.19 -2.12
N ILE A 41 -9.24 -13.12 -1.18
CA ILE A 41 -9.04 -14.53 -1.52
C ILE A 41 -10.37 -15.20 -1.92
N GLU A 42 -11.47 -14.92 -1.21
CA GLU A 42 -12.77 -15.49 -1.58
C GLU A 42 -13.31 -14.91 -2.89
N PHE A 43 -13.08 -13.61 -3.16
CA PHE A 43 -13.40 -13.03 -4.47
C PHE A 43 -12.61 -13.70 -5.60
N LEU A 44 -11.34 -14.01 -5.35
CA LEU A 44 -10.53 -14.76 -6.29
C LEU A 44 -11.03 -16.20 -6.46
N ASN A 45 -11.41 -16.85 -5.38
CA ASN A 45 -11.96 -18.20 -5.37
C ASN A 45 -13.29 -18.29 -6.18
N LEU A 46 -14.12 -17.24 -6.12
CA LEU A 46 -15.28 -17.12 -7.01
C LEU A 46 -14.87 -17.17 -8.50
N LYS A 47 -13.85 -16.41 -8.88
CA LYS A 47 -13.37 -16.37 -10.29
C LYS A 47 -12.74 -17.69 -10.73
N TRP A 48 -12.20 -18.48 -9.81
CA TRP A 48 -11.72 -19.83 -10.06
C TRP A 48 -12.84 -20.89 -10.04
N GLY A 49 -14.09 -20.51 -9.72
CA GLY A 49 -15.23 -21.41 -9.65
C GLY A 49 -15.26 -22.30 -8.39
N GLY A 50 -14.47 -21.97 -7.38
CA GLY A 50 -14.41 -22.72 -6.12
C GLY A 50 -15.55 -22.45 -5.16
N ILE A 51 -16.23 -21.30 -5.28
CA ILE A 51 -17.39 -20.94 -4.47
C ILE A 51 -18.46 -20.27 -5.34
N LYS A 52 -19.68 -20.19 -4.80
CA LYS A 52 -20.81 -19.49 -5.43
C LYS A 52 -20.96 -18.08 -4.86
N GLU A 53 -21.54 -17.18 -5.65
CA GLU A 53 -21.79 -15.78 -5.22
C GLU A 53 -22.52 -15.67 -3.88
N ALA A 54 -23.52 -16.53 -3.64
CA ALA A 54 -24.28 -16.56 -2.39
C ALA A 54 -23.44 -16.84 -1.12
N GLN A 55 -22.21 -17.32 -1.27
CA GLN A 55 -21.29 -17.62 -0.17
C GLN A 55 -20.35 -16.45 0.14
N LEU A 56 -20.33 -15.41 -0.73
CA LEU A 56 -19.51 -14.24 -0.54
C LEU A 56 -20.07 -13.32 0.55
N PRO A 57 -19.22 -12.51 1.18
CA PRO A 57 -19.65 -11.56 2.20
C PRO A 57 -20.53 -10.46 1.60
N TRP A 58 -21.25 -9.76 2.47
CA TRP A 58 -22.18 -8.69 2.09
C TRP A 58 -21.54 -7.59 1.21
N GLU A 59 -20.25 -7.33 1.39
CA GLU A 59 -19.49 -6.36 0.58
C GLU A 59 -19.51 -6.69 -0.92
N TYR A 60 -19.57 -7.96 -1.27
CA TYR A 60 -19.74 -8.37 -2.66
C TYR A 60 -21.12 -7.97 -3.19
N HIS A 61 -22.16 -8.28 -2.44
CA HIS A 61 -23.54 -8.02 -2.85
C HIS A 61 -23.83 -6.51 -2.94
N ASP A 62 -23.27 -5.70 -2.06
CA ASP A 62 -23.36 -4.24 -2.09
C ASP A 62 -22.34 -3.61 -3.07
N LYS A 63 -21.49 -4.41 -3.73
CA LYS A 63 -20.49 -3.99 -4.73
C LYS A 63 -19.54 -2.90 -4.26
N ILE A 64 -19.23 -2.89 -2.97
CA ILE A 64 -18.42 -1.83 -2.36
C ILE A 64 -16.92 -2.09 -2.44
N ARG A 65 -16.49 -3.27 -2.91
CA ARG A 65 -15.08 -3.64 -2.97
C ARG A 65 -14.58 -3.65 -4.41
N PRO A 66 -13.51 -2.90 -4.72
CA PRO A 66 -12.90 -2.93 -6.03
C PRO A 66 -12.24 -4.28 -6.30
N TRP A 67 -12.30 -4.73 -7.53
CA TRP A 67 -11.71 -5.99 -7.97
C TRP A 67 -10.24 -5.89 -8.35
N PHE A 68 -9.63 -4.73 -8.25
CA PHE A 68 -8.27 -4.47 -8.73
C PHE A 68 -7.22 -5.44 -8.17
N GLN A 69 -7.17 -5.65 -6.85
CA GLN A 69 -6.20 -6.57 -6.24
C GLN A 69 -6.49 -8.03 -6.60
N THR A 70 -7.75 -8.43 -6.58
CA THR A 70 -8.20 -9.76 -7.00
C THR A 70 -7.86 -10.02 -8.46
N PHE A 71 -8.04 -9.03 -9.34
CA PHE A 71 -7.67 -9.10 -10.75
C PHE A 71 -6.15 -9.35 -10.92
N LEU A 72 -5.31 -8.63 -10.18
CA LEU A 72 -3.87 -8.85 -10.22
C LEU A 72 -3.51 -10.28 -9.80
N TYR A 73 -4.07 -10.77 -8.70
CA TYR A 73 -3.80 -12.13 -8.22
C TYR A 73 -4.33 -13.19 -9.17
N TYR A 74 -5.50 -12.98 -9.78
CA TYR A 74 -6.04 -13.87 -10.79
C TYR A 74 -5.05 -14.06 -11.95
N TRP A 75 -4.62 -12.99 -12.57
CA TRP A 75 -3.73 -13.08 -13.73
C TRP A 75 -2.31 -13.54 -13.39
N LEU A 76 -1.78 -13.16 -12.24
CA LEU A 76 -0.46 -13.62 -11.79
C LEU A 76 -0.45 -15.11 -11.42
N SER A 77 -1.57 -15.68 -10.99
CA SER A 77 -1.69 -17.09 -10.65
C SER A 77 -2.27 -17.97 -11.80
N ALA A 78 -2.81 -17.37 -12.86
CA ALA A 78 -3.37 -18.12 -13.99
C ALA A 78 -2.37 -19.11 -14.61
N PRO A 79 -1.08 -18.77 -14.85
CA PRO A 79 -0.11 -19.74 -15.37
C PRO A 79 0.09 -20.95 -14.44
N LEU A 80 0.07 -20.75 -13.13
CA LEU A 80 0.20 -21.82 -12.15
C LEU A 80 -1.01 -22.75 -12.15
N LYS A 81 -2.20 -22.17 -12.29
CA LYS A 81 -3.44 -22.95 -12.46
C LYS A 81 -3.40 -23.80 -13.73
N LEU A 82 -2.93 -23.24 -14.86
CA LEU A 82 -2.77 -23.98 -16.11
C LEU A 82 -1.76 -25.13 -15.99
N LEU A 83 -0.75 -25.00 -15.12
CA LEU A 83 0.21 -26.07 -14.80
C LEU A 83 -0.31 -27.10 -13.79
N GLY A 84 -1.59 -27.01 -13.37
CA GLY A 84 -2.21 -27.97 -12.47
C GLY A 84 -1.86 -27.78 -11.00
N VAL A 85 -1.36 -26.62 -10.60
CA VAL A 85 -1.13 -26.33 -9.17
C VAL A 85 -2.49 -26.07 -8.50
N GLU A 86 -2.89 -26.93 -7.56
CA GLU A 86 -4.20 -26.84 -6.90
C GLU A 86 -4.12 -26.52 -5.40
N ASN A 87 -2.95 -26.62 -4.79
CA ASN A 87 -2.77 -26.47 -3.35
C ASN A 87 -3.08 -25.03 -2.88
N PRO A 88 -4.12 -24.79 -2.07
CA PRO A 88 -4.51 -23.45 -1.62
C PRO A 88 -3.47 -22.80 -0.69
N PHE A 89 -2.70 -23.61 0.06
CA PHE A 89 -1.64 -23.09 0.92
C PHE A 89 -0.45 -22.59 0.11
N PHE A 90 -0.18 -23.20 -1.05
CA PHE A 90 0.80 -22.69 -1.99
C PHE A 90 0.39 -21.31 -2.53
N TYR A 91 -0.88 -21.12 -2.93
CA TYR A 91 -1.37 -19.82 -3.39
C TYR A 91 -1.32 -18.77 -2.30
N SER A 92 -1.69 -19.10 -1.07
CA SER A 92 -1.59 -18.18 0.06
C SER A 92 -0.15 -17.73 0.32
N TRP A 93 0.82 -18.63 0.21
CA TRP A 93 2.25 -18.31 0.26
C TRP A 93 2.67 -17.46 -0.95
N TYR A 94 2.25 -17.82 -2.16
CA TYR A 94 2.60 -17.14 -3.40
C TYR A 94 2.14 -15.68 -3.41
N TYR A 95 0.90 -15.40 -2.95
CA TYR A 95 0.42 -14.02 -2.86
C TYR A 95 1.16 -13.21 -1.81
N ARG A 96 1.50 -13.81 -0.67
CA ARG A 96 2.40 -13.17 0.32
C ARG A 96 3.78 -12.89 -0.24
N PHE A 97 4.32 -13.80 -1.02
CA PHE A 97 5.60 -13.61 -1.71
C PHE A 97 5.54 -12.41 -2.67
N LEU A 98 4.52 -12.34 -3.52
CA LEU A 98 4.34 -11.23 -4.46
C LEU A 98 4.17 -9.89 -3.75
N THR A 99 3.32 -9.84 -2.72
CA THR A 99 3.07 -8.62 -1.94
C THR A 99 4.32 -8.20 -1.19
N GLY A 100 5.03 -9.15 -0.57
CA GLY A 100 6.29 -8.88 0.14
C GLY A 100 7.40 -8.39 -0.78
N LEU A 101 7.51 -8.95 -1.98
CA LEU A 101 8.48 -8.49 -2.98
C LEU A 101 8.16 -7.08 -3.47
N LEU A 102 6.87 -6.77 -3.67
CA LEU A 102 6.41 -5.44 -4.03
C LEU A 102 6.72 -4.42 -2.93
N GLY A 103 6.38 -4.71 -1.67
CA GLY A 103 6.65 -3.85 -0.52
C GLY A 103 8.15 -3.62 -0.30
N TRP A 104 8.95 -4.69 -0.36
CA TRP A 104 10.41 -4.58 -0.30
C TRP A 104 10.95 -3.72 -1.45
N SER A 105 10.49 -3.94 -2.68
CA SER A 105 10.90 -3.16 -3.85
C SER A 105 10.57 -1.67 -3.70
N ALA A 106 9.41 -1.35 -3.15
CA ALA A 106 9.00 0.03 -2.89
C ALA A 106 9.92 0.72 -1.88
N THR A 107 10.29 0.04 -0.78
CA THR A 107 11.23 0.58 0.21
C THR A 107 12.65 0.69 -0.33
N VAL A 108 13.10 -0.27 -1.16
CA VAL A 108 14.39 -0.15 -1.87
C VAL A 108 14.36 1.04 -2.84
N TYR A 109 13.27 1.23 -3.57
CA TYR A 109 13.14 2.36 -4.48
C TYR A 109 13.09 3.70 -3.75
N PHE A 110 12.57 3.73 -2.51
CA PHE A 110 12.60 4.90 -1.63
C PHE A 110 14.01 5.43 -1.36
N MET A 111 15.04 4.60 -1.53
CA MET A 111 16.43 5.06 -1.47
C MET A 111 16.76 6.20 -2.42
N ASN A 112 16.03 6.34 -3.53
CA ASN A 112 16.22 7.46 -4.45
C ASN A 112 15.86 8.80 -3.77
N LEU A 113 14.81 8.83 -2.94
CA LEU A 113 14.48 9.99 -2.12
C LEU A 113 15.49 10.19 -0.99
N LEU A 114 15.84 9.15 -0.26
CA LEU A 114 16.83 9.26 0.81
C LEU A 114 18.16 9.81 0.30
N LYS A 115 18.62 9.37 -0.88
CA LYS A 115 19.83 9.90 -1.51
C LYS A 115 19.70 11.36 -1.96
N SER A 116 18.51 11.80 -2.32
CA SER A 116 18.26 13.20 -2.69
C SER A 116 18.18 14.13 -1.47
N TRP A 117 17.75 13.60 -0.32
CA TRP A 117 17.57 14.38 0.92
C TRP A 117 18.81 14.37 1.82
N PHE A 118 19.51 13.25 1.90
CA PHE A 118 20.67 13.07 2.77
C PHE A 118 21.93 12.80 1.93
N LYS A 119 22.95 13.63 2.10
CA LYS A 119 24.24 13.44 1.44
C LYS A 119 25.10 12.40 2.16
N GLU A 120 24.96 12.31 3.46
CA GLU A 120 25.73 11.40 4.31
C GLU A 120 25.24 9.96 4.17
N GLU A 121 26.13 9.07 3.77
CA GLU A 121 25.81 7.65 3.54
C GLU A 121 25.23 6.95 4.77
N HIS A 122 25.70 7.33 5.97
CA HIS A 122 25.20 6.73 7.19
C HIS A 122 23.72 7.06 7.44
N LEU A 123 23.25 8.28 7.11
CA LEU A 123 21.84 8.66 7.24
C LEU A 123 20.96 7.89 6.23
N GLN A 124 21.47 7.70 5.00
CA GLN A 124 20.79 6.86 4.02
C GLN A 124 20.67 5.39 4.50
N LYS A 125 21.73 4.83 5.07
CA LYS A 125 21.73 3.49 5.68
C LYS A 125 20.73 3.39 6.83
N TRP A 126 20.69 4.38 7.72
CA TRP A 126 19.71 4.43 8.79
C TRP A 126 18.27 4.49 8.27
N GLY A 127 17.99 5.34 7.30
CA GLY A 127 16.67 5.40 6.67
C GLY A 127 16.26 4.04 6.08
N PHE A 128 17.17 3.36 5.38
CA PHE A 128 16.93 2.03 4.84
C PHE A 128 16.69 0.98 5.95
N ILE A 129 17.47 1.03 7.03
CA ILE A 129 17.32 0.12 8.16
C ILE A 129 15.96 0.29 8.83
N ILE A 130 15.54 1.55 9.06
CA ILE A 130 14.23 1.84 9.65
C ILE A 130 13.10 1.28 8.77
N LEU A 131 13.15 1.48 7.46
CA LEU A 131 12.09 1.04 6.55
C LEU A 131 12.00 -0.49 6.39
N ASN A 132 13.12 -1.22 6.57
CA ASN A 132 13.17 -2.64 6.22
C ASN A 132 13.43 -3.59 7.40
N PHE A 133 13.96 -3.10 8.53
CA PHE A 133 14.37 -3.92 9.66
C PHE A 133 13.61 -3.59 10.95
N LEU A 134 12.69 -2.61 10.96
CA LEU A 134 11.75 -2.49 12.06
C LEU A 134 10.99 -3.81 12.21
N TRP A 135 10.78 -4.26 13.44
CA TRP A 135 10.24 -5.57 13.79
C TRP A 135 8.92 -5.92 13.11
N PHE A 136 8.11 -4.94 12.78
CA PHE A 136 6.81 -5.13 12.12
C PHE A 136 6.88 -4.98 10.58
N ALA A 137 7.90 -4.30 10.01
CA ALA A 137 7.92 -3.93 8.61
C ALA A 137 7.89 -5.15 7.64
N PRO A 138 8.77 -6.18 7.78
CA PRO A 138 8.69 -7.35 6.92
C PRO A 138 7.36 -8.09 7.05
N PHE A 139 6.79 -8.14 8.27
CA PHE A 139 5.50 -8.78 8.51
C PHE A 139 4.35 -8.05 7.80
N VAL A 140 4.29 -6.72 7.89
CA VAL A 140 3.25 -5.92 7.24
C VAL A 140 3.38 -5.98 5.72
N HIS A 141 4.61 -5.92 5.19
CA HIS A 141 4.85 -5.93 3.75
C HIS A 141 4.38 -7.22 3.07
N VAL A 142 4.40 -8.36 3.75
CA VAL A 142 3.98 -9.65 3.16
C VAL A 142 2.47 -9.89 3.26
N ARG A 143 1.72 -9.04 3.95
CA ARG A 143 0.28 -9.23 4.09
C ARG A 143 -0.44 -8.99 2.77
N THR A 144 -1.37 -9.87 2.46
CA THR A 144 -2.21 -9.78 1.25
C THR A 144 -3.35 -8.79 1.40
N SER A 145 -3.20 -7.85 2.31
CA SER A 145 -4.20 -6.80 2.56
C SER A 145 -4.16 -5.71 1.50
N SER A 146 -5.27 -5.03 1.34
CA SER A 146 -5.38 -3.87 0.44
C SER A 146 -4.48 -2.71 0.86
N GLU A 147 -4.16 -2.60 2.16
CA GLU A 147 -3.21 -1.65 2.72
C GLU A 147 -1.79 -1.89 2.19
N SER A 148 -1.30 -3.13 2.25
CA SER A 148 0.06 -3.46 1.82
C SER A 148 0.28 -3.19 0.32
N LEU A 149 -0.71 -3.54 -0.51
CA LEU A 149 -0.67 -3.23 -1.93
C LEU A 149 -0.72 -1.72 -2.18
N SER A 150 -1.69 -1.03 -1.54
CA SER A 150 -1.91 0.40 -1.77
C SER A 150 -0.73 1.26 -1.33
N ILE A 151 -0.14 1.00 -0.15
CA ILE A 151 1.04 1.73 0.33
C ILE A 151 2.23 1.53 -0.61
N SER A 152 2.44 0.32 -1.11
CA SER A 152 3.53 0.04 -2.04
C SER A 152 3.39 0.83 -3.35
N LEU A 153 2.21 0.83 -3.96
CA LEU A 153 1.91 1.61 -5.16
C LEU A 153 2.01 3.12 -4.91
N TYR A 154 1.50 3.58 -3.77
CA TYR A 154 1.60 4.97 -3.33
C TYR A 154 3.05 5.44 -3.24
N LEU A 155 3.92 4.64 -2.62
CA LEU A 155 5.34 4.96 -2.50
C LEU A 155 6.00 5.07 -3.88
N PHE A 156 5.79 4.12 -4.78
CA PHE A 156 6.33 4.21 -6.14
C PHE A 156 5.87 5.49 -6.84
N GLY A 157 4.57 5.79 -6.82
CA GLY A 157 4.00 7.00 -7.42
C GLY A 157 4.62 8.27 -6.84
N THR A 158 4.71 8.34 -5.51
CA THR A 158 5.23 9.52 -4.80
C THR A 158 6.73 9.72 -5.06
N ILE A 159 7.52 8.65 -5.07
CA ILE A 159 8.95 8.74 -5.40
C ILE A 159 9.15 9.25 -6.83
N ILE A 160 8.40 8.70 -7.79
CA ILE A 160 8.46 9.16 -9.19
C ILE A 160 8.08 10.63 -9.28
N PHE A 161 6.99 11.02 -8.65
CA PHE A 161 6.48 12.40 -8.66
C PHE A 161 7.48 13.40 -8.07
N LEU A 162 8.18 13.05 -6.99
CA LEU A 162 9.14 13.92 -6.32
C LEU A 162 10.54 13.91 -6.94
N THR A 163 10.95 12.83 -7.62
CA THR A 163 12.32 12.70 -8.14
C THR A 163 12.46 12.96 -9.65
N LYS A 164 11.38 12.80 -10.42
CA LYS A 164 11.41 12.95 -11.87
C LYS A 164 10.89 14.32 -12.29
N LYS A 165 11.31 14.76 -13.50
CA LYS A 165 10.93 16.07 -14.06
C LYS A 165 10.12 15.97 -15.36
N GLU A 166 10.00 14.78 -15.92
CA GLU A 166 9.35 14.53 -17.20
C GLU A 166 7.83 14.41 -17.03
N MET A 167 7.05 14.97 -17.95
CA MET A 167 5.58 14.93 -17.92
C MET A 167 5.03 13.50 -17.92
N ARG A 168 5.64 12.60 -18.71
CA ARG A 168 5.29 11.18 -18.69
C ARG A 168 5.46 10.53 -17.31
N SER A 169 6.46 10.97 -16.55
CA SER A 169 6.70 10.45 -15.20
C SER A 169 5.60 10.90 -14.23
N PHE A 170 5.10 12.12 -14.37
CA PHE A 170 3.96 12.59 -13.57
C PHE A 170 2.68 11.83 -13.92
N PHE A 171 2.46 11.53 -15.20
CA PHE A 171 1.35 10.69 -15.62
C PHE A 171 1.46 9.27 -15.03
N ILE A 172 2.65 8.64 -15.07
CA ILE A 172 2.89 7.32 -14.45
C ILE A 172 2.68 7.38 -12.93
N ALA A 173 3.14 8.43 -12.25
CA ALA A 173 2.88 8.62 -10.82
C ALA A 173 1.38 8.69 -10.54
N GLY A 174 0.63 9.42 -11.37
CA GLY A 174 -0.81 9.49 -11.30
C GLY A 174 -1.51 8.15 -11.54
N LEU A 175 -1.05 7.36 -12.53
CA LEU A 175 -1.56 5.99 -12.74
C LEU A 175 -1.38 5.13 -11.49
N LEU A 176 -0.19 5.15 -10.88
CA LEU A 176 0.09 4.40 -9.65
C LEU A 176 -0.80 4.87 -8.50
N TRP A 177 -1.02 6.18 -8.35
CA TRP A 177 -1.92 6.72 -7.32
C TRP A 177 -3.40 6.37 -7.58
N GLY A 178 -3.83 6.35 -8.83
CA GLY A 178 -5.18 5.89 -9.17
C GLY A 178 -5.38 4.40 -8.85
N PHE A 179 -4.39 3.55 -9.11
CA PHE A 179 -4.42 2.14 -8.69
C PHE A 179 -4.30 1.97 -7.17
N THR A 180 -3.51 2.79 -6.49
CA THR A 180 -3.49 2.89 -5.04
C THR A 180 -4.90 3.13 -4.48
N TYR A 181 -5.62 4.07 -5.08
CA TYR A 181 -6.98 4.40 -4.73
C TYR A 181 -7.95 3.23 -4.97
N HIS A 182 -7.81 2.49 -6.09
CA HIS A 182 -8.57 1.28 -6.34
C HIS A 182 -8.23 0.14 -5.39
N ALA A 183 -6.99 0.05 -4.90
CA ALA A 183 -6.67 -0.90 -3.85
C ALA A 183 -7.33 -0.50 -2.52
N ARG A 184 -7.33 0.82 -2.19
CA ARG A 184 -7.91 1.35 -0.96
C ARG A 184 -8.33 2.81 -1.12
N PHE A 185 -9.61 3.09 -1.05
CA PHE A 185 -10.19 4.43 -1.28
C PHE A 185 -9.65 5.51 -0.36
N GLN A 186 -9.33 5.17 0.89
CA GLN A 186 -8.76 6.09 1.87
C GLN A 186 -7.42 6.69 1.43
N MET A 187 -6.71 6.04 0.50
CA MET A 187 -5.44 6.53 -0.03
C MET A 187 -5.57 7.79 -0.91
N ALA A 188 -6.81 8.21 -1.23
CA ALA A 188 -7.04 9.52 -1.84
C ALA A 188 -6.50 10.66 -0.96
N LEU A 189 -6.58 10.51 0.37
CA LEU A 189 -6.13 11.54 1.32
C LEU A 189 -4.61 11.74 1.29
N PRO A 190 -3.74 10.71 1.44
CA PRO A 190 -2.31 10.88 1.26
C PRO A 190 -1.91 11.46 -0.11
N VAL A 191 -2.57 11.03 -1.19
CA VAL A 191 -2.32 11.60 -2.54
C VAL A 191 -2.67 13.09 -2.57
N ALA A 192 -3.80 13.49 -1.98
CA ALA A 192 -4.18 14.90 -1.88
C ALA A 192 -3.16 15.72 -1.08
N PHE A 193 -2.56 15.16 -0.03
CA PHE A 193 -1.50 15.85 0.72
C PHE A 193 -0.23 16.05 -0.11
N VAL A 194 0.18 15.09 -0.94
CA VAL A 194 1.32 15.28 -1.85
C VAL A 194 1.00 16.35 -2.91
N TRP A 195 -0.23 16.39 -3.45
CA TRP A 195 -0.66 17.47 -4.35
C TRP A 195 -0.68 18.82 -3.65
N PHE A 196 -1.19 18.88 -2.42
CA PHE A 196 -1.17 20.10 -1.61
C PHE A 196 0.26 20.61 -1.41
N TYR A 197 1.19 19.72 -1.03
CA TYR A 197 2.60 20.04 -0.91
C TYR A 197 3.15 20.64 -2.22
N ALA A 198 2.93 19.99 -3.35
CA ALA A 198 3.42 20.41 -4.64
C ALA A 198 2.82 21.77 -5.10
N LEU A 199 1.56 22.05 -4.71
CA LEU A 199 0.87 23.28 -5.09
C LEU A 199 1.25 24.47 -4.22
N PHE A 200 1.39 24.28 -2.92
CA PHE A 200 1.48 25.39 -1.95
C PHE A 200 2.88 25.55 -1.32
N LEU A 201 3.66 24.48 -1.20
CA LEU A 201 4.92 24.49 -0.48
C LEU A 201 6.15 24.33 -1.39
N GLU A 202 5.97 23.78 -2.58
CA GLU A 202 7.01 23.67 -3.62
C GLU A 202 6.74 24.73 -4.72
N GLN A 203 7.63 24.78 -5.73
CA GLN A 203 7.40 25.65 -6.89
C GLN A 203 6.16 25.20 -7.67
N ARG A 204 5.20 26.10 -7.84
CA ARG A 204 3.93 25.88 -8.56
C ARG A 204 4.19 25.43 -9.99
N ASN A 205 4.16 24.14 -10.24
CA ASN A 205 4.19 23.58 -11.59
C ASN A 205 2.85 22.87 -11.86
N LEU A 206 1.89 23.61 -12.42
CA LEU A 206 0.57 23.08 -12.74
C LEU A 206 0.62 21.88 -13.69
N GLY A 207 1.64 21.80 -14.58
CA GLY A 207 1.81 20.66 -15.46
C GLY A 207 1.96 19.34 -14.68
N ARG A 208 2.72 19.33 -13.58
CA ARG A 208 2.86 18.14 -12.71
C ARG A 208 1.50 17.66 -12.19
N LEU A 209 0.68 18.60 -11.73
CA LEU A 209 -0.65 18.28 -11.19
C LEU A 209 -1.59 17.79 -12.28
N ILE A 210 -1.64 18.48 -13.43
CA ILE A 210 -2.50 18.09 -14.56
C ILE A 210 -2.14 16.68 -15.06
N TYR A 211 -0.86 16.41 -15.35
CA TYR A 211 -0.47 15.09 -15.87
C TYR A 211 -0.67 13.98 -14.84
N SER A 212 -0.41 14.22 -13.57
CA SER A 212 -0.71 13.22 -12.54
C SER A 212 -2.22 13.04 -12.33
N ALA A 213 -3.03 14.08 -12.40
CA ALA A 213 -4.48 13.97 -12.36
C ALA A 213 -5.03 13.18 -13.57
N LEU A 214 -4.51 13.40 -14.78
CA LEU A 214 -4.85 12.59 -15.95
C LEU A 214 -4.51 11.11 -15.74
N GLY A 215 -3.34 10.81 -15.16
CA GLY A 215 -2.96 9.45 -14.80
C GLY A 215 -3.95 8.81 -13.82
N VAL A 216 -4.35 9.54 -12.78
CA VAL A 216 -5.37 9.07 -11.81
C VAL A 216 -6.69 8.78 -12.51
N LEU A 217 -7.17 9.68 -13.37
CA LEU A 217 -8.44 9.49 -14.10
C LEU A 217 -8.41 8.26 -15.01
N VAL A 218 -7.30 8.04 -15.73
CA VAL A 218 -7.12 6.84 -16.57
C VAL A 218 -7.13 5.57 -15.71
N ALA A 219 -6.45 5.58 -14.57
CA ALA A 219 -6.45 4.43 -13.66
C ALA A 219 -7.84 4.17 -13.06
N ILE A 220 -8.61 5.22 -12.73
CA ILE A 220 -10.00 5.08 -12.26
C ILE A 220 -10.86 4.45 -13.36
N GLY A 221 -10.76 4.90 -14.60
CA GLY A 221 -11.50 4.30 -15.73
C GLY A 221 -11.14 2.82 -15.93
N PHE A 222 -9.84 2.48 -15.88
CA PHE A 222 -9.38 1.10 -16.01
C PHE A 222 -9.84 0.23 -14.83
N GLY A 223 -9.78 0.75 -13.60
CA GLY A 223 -10.27 0.06 -12.41
C GLY A 223 -11.78 -0.22 -12.47
N THR A 224 -12.57 0.72 -13.02
CA THR A 224 -14.01 0.50 -13.26
C THR A 224 -14.24 -0.61 -14.29
N ALA A 225 -13.40 -0.71 -15.32
CA ALA A 225 -13.46 -1.84 -16.27
C ALA A 225 -13.08 -3.18 -15.61
N ILE A 226 -12.17 -3.16 -14.65
CA ILE A 226 -11.86 -4.34 -13.81
C ILE A 226 -13.06 -4.70 -12.92
N ASP A 227 -13.75 -3.72 -12.35
CA ASP A 227 -14.97 -3.97 -11.58
C ASP A 227 -16.06 -4.61 -12.43
N PHE A 228 -16.21 -4.21 -13.71
CA PHE A 228 -17.09 -4.89 -14.67
C PHE A 228 -16.69 -6.36 -14.87
N TRP A 229 -15.39 -6.63 -15.07
CA TRP A 229 -14.89 -8.02 -15.15
C TRP A 229 -15.19 -8.80 -13.87
N GLY A 230 -15.07 -8.15 -12.73
CA GLY A 230 -15.28 -8.75 -11.42
C GLY A 230 -16.74 -9.12 -11.15
N TYR A 231 -17.61 -8.16 -11.24
CA TYR A 231 -19.05 -8.30 -10.93
C TYR A 231 -19.89 -8.86 -12.10
N GLY A 232 -19.38 -8.89 -13.33
CA GLY A 232 -20.14 -9.28 -14.50
C GLY A 232 -21.12 -8.22 -15.01
N GLU A 233 -21.16 -7.05 -14.38
CA GLU A 233 -21.97 -5.91 -14.77
C GLU A 233 -21.26 -4.59 -14.46
N TRP A 234 -21.65 -3.50 -15.12
CA TRP A 234 -21.07 -2.19 -14.84
C TRP A 234 -21.34 -1.76 -13.39
N SER A 235 -20.27 -1.62 -12.65
CA SER A 235 -20.30 -1.20 -11.25
C SER A 235 -19.21 -0.18 -10.99
N PHE A 236 -19.54 0.87 -10.26
CA PHE A 236 -18.58 1.84 -9.79
C PHE A 236 -18.45 1.69 -8.27
N SER A 237 -17.57 0.80 -7.85
CA SER A 237 -17.40 0.39 -6.44
C SER A 237 -17.20 1.56 -5.50
N LEU A 238 -16.55 2.64 -5.96
CA LEU A 238 -16.38 3.86 -5.20
C LEU A 238 -17.71 4.49 -4.80
N TRP A 239 -18.66 4.62 -5.77
CA TRP A 239 -19.98 5.18 -5.48
C TRP A 239 -20.75 4.30 -4.52
N HIS A 240 -20.72 2.98 -4.73
CA HIS A 240 -21.35 2.01 -3.84
C HIS A 240 -20.76 2.09 -2.43
N TYR A 241 -19.43 2.16 -2.31
CA TYR A 241 -18.76 2.34 -1.03
C TYR A 241 -19.22 3.61 -0.30
N TYR A 242 -19.25 4.76 -1.00
CA TYR A 242 -19.71 6.02 -0.44
C TYR A 242 -21.20 5.95 -0.02
N ARG A 243 -22.04 5.46 -0.90
CA ARG A 243 -23.49 5.32 -0.65
C ARG A 243 -23.76 4.46 0.57
N THR A 244 -23.23 3.24 0.61
CA THR A 244 -23.48 2.27 1.68
C THR A 244 -22.94 2.76 3.03
N ASN A 245 -21.75 3.32 3.04
CA ASN A 245 -21.10 3.68 4.30
C ASN A 245 -21.55 5.04 4.85
N PHE A 246 -21.78 6.05 3.97
CA PHE A 246 -22.06 7.43 4.41
C PHE A 246 -23.53 7.81 4.24
N ILE A 247 -24.19 7.42 3.15
CA ILE A 247 -25.60 7.78 2.93
C ILE A 247 -26.51 6.82 3.70
N GLU A 248 -26.29 5.51 3.58
CA GLU A 248 -27.07 4.47 4.26
C GLU A 248 -26.63 4.26 5.71
N GLY A 249 -25.51 4.87 6.12
CA GLY A 249 -25.07 4.91 7.52
C GLY A 249 -24.53 3.58 8.05
N ARG A 250 -24.13 2.64 7.21
CA ARG A 250 -23.66 1.31 7.65
C ARG A 250 -22.41 1.37 8.53
N LEU A 251 -21.52 2.35 8.31
CA LEU A 251 -20.38 2.62 9.19
C LEU A 251 -20.79 2.90 10.63
N ALA A 252 -21.93 3.57 10.84
CA ALA A 252 -22.43 3.88 12.18
C ALA A 252 -22.78 2.61 12.99
N GLY A 253 -23.17 1.52 12.31
CA GLY A 253 -23.43 0.23 12.93
C GLY A 253 -22.17 -0.53 13.38
N SER A 254 -21.00 -0.14 12.90
CA SER A 254 -19.71 -0.80 13.26
C SER A 254 -19.11 -0.32 14.58
N GLY A 255 -19.79 0.58 15.30
CA GLY A 255 -19.34 1.18 16.54
C GLY A 255 -18.62 2.50 16.36
N HIS A 256 -18.48 3.25 17.46
CA HIS A 256 -17.80 4.53 17.49
C HIS A 256 -16.61 4.45 18.45
N ALA A 257 -15.43 4.79 17.96
CA ALA A 257 -14.25 4.98 18.79
C ALA A 257 -13.80 6.45 18.69
N PRO A 258 -13.38 7.05 19.82
CA PRO A 258 -12.85 8.41 19.79
C PRO A 258 -11.55 8.46 18.94
N VAL A 259 -11.27 9.62 18.33
CA VAL A 259 -10.11 9.78 17.42
C VAL A 259 -8.77 9.40 18.08
N TRP A 260 -8.62 9.68 19.38
CA TRP A 260 -7.40 9.32 20.13
C TRP A 260 -7.22 7.80 20.32
N GLU A 261 -8.24 6.98 20.05
CA GLU A 261 -8.15 5.52 20.14
C GLU A 261 -7.15 4.95 19.13
N TYR A 262 -7.03 5.56 17.95
CA TYR A 262 -6.00 5.18 16.96
C TYR A 262 -4.59 5.39 17.48
N VAL A 263 -4.37 6.51 18.21
CA VAL A 263 -3.07 6.78 18.84
C VAL A 263 -2.82 5.75 19.96
N ARG A 264 -3.83 5.45 20.77
CA ARG A 264 -3.75 4.41 21.81
C ARG A 264 -3.38 3.06 21.22
N TRP A 265 -4.06 2.65 20.16
CA TRP A 265 -3.73 1.37 19.47
C TRP A 265 -2.32 1.38 18.87
N GLY A 266 -1.91 2.45 18.22
CA GLY A 266 -0.55 2.59 17.68
C GLY A 266 0.52 2.46 18.76
N VAL A 267 0.29 3.05 19.92
CA VAL A 267 1.20 2.95 21.06
C VAL A 267 1.18 1.54 21.67
N PHE A 268 0.02 1.02 22.07
CA PHE A 268 -0.04 -0.23 22.84
C PHE A 268 0.19 -1.48 22.00
N ARG A 269 -0.25 -1.51 20.73
CA ARG A 269 0.02 -2.63 19.82
C ARG A 269 1.44 -2.58 19.22
N GLY A 270 2.05 -1.40 19.20
CA GLY A 270 3.40 -1.18 18.68
C GLY A 270 4.53 -1.45 19.69
N ILE A 271 4.25 -2.15 20.79
CA ILE A 271 5.20 -2.55 21.84
C ILE A 271 5.82 -1.34 22.59
N PRO A 272 5.18 -0.81 23.65
CA PRO A 272 5.80 0.17 24.53
C PRO A 272 7.06 -0.40 25.23
N PRO A 273 8.11 0.39 25.46
CA PRO A 273 8.22 1.84 25.21
C PRO A 273 8.67 2.22 23.78
N LEU A 274 9.00 1.26 22.93
CA LEU A 274 9.54 1.53 21.57
C LEU A 274 8.55 2.34 20.71
N SER A 275 7.28 2.01 20.78
CA SER A 275 6.21 2.75 20.08
C SER A 275 6.09 4.20 20.52
N LEU A 276 6.26 4.48 21.82
CA LEU A 276 6.26 5.85 22.35
C LEU A 276 7.42 6.67 21.78
N VAL A 277 8.61 6.06 21.69
CA VAL A 277 9.79 6.70 21.08
C VAL A 277 9.52 7.00 19.60
N LEU A 278 8.97 6.04 18.85
CA LEU A 278 8.63 6.25 17.43
C LEU A 278 7.60 7.36 17.24
N VAL A 279 6.53 7.37 18.02
CA VAL A 279 5.50 8.43 17.97
C VAL A 279 6.12 9.79 18.31
N GLY A 280 6.93 9.86 19.38
CA GLY A 280 7.59 11.09 19.79
C GLY A 280 8.54 11.65 18.70
N ILE A 281 9.35 10.80 18.08
CA ILE A 281 10.24 11.18 16.97
C ILE A 281 9.43 11.65 15.76
N THR A 282 8.32 10.96 15.44
CA THR A 282 7.46 11.32 14.31
C THR A 282 6.83 12.69 14.52
N VAL A 283 6.24 12.95 15.69
CA VAL A 283 5.63 14.25 16.01
C VAL A 283 6.68 15.37 16.02
N TRP A 284 7.84 15.11 16.64
CA TRP A 284 8.95 16.06 16.61
C TRP A 284 9.44 16.36 15.20
N GLY A 285 9.57 15.34 14.36
CA GLY A 285 9.94 15.47 12.95
C GLY A 285 8.93 16.31 12.17
N TRP A 286 7.64 16.06 12.32
CA TRP A 286 6.58 16.86 11.68
C TRP A 286 6.67 18.34 12.05
N VAL A 287 6.85 18.67 13.33
CA VAL A 287 6.96 20.06 13.78
C VAL A 287 8.20 20.73 13.22
N LYS A 288 9.36 20.04 13.23
CA LYS A 288 10.64 20.61 12.77
C LYS A 288 10.77 20.69 11.26
N MET A 289 10.17 19.74 10.54
CA MET A 289 10.33 19.56 9.10
C MET A 289 9.03 19.80 8.32
N TRP A 290 8.12 20.65 8.82
CA TRP A 290 6.79 20.83 8.24
C TRP A 290 6.78 21.25 6.76
N ARG A 291 7.87 21.90 6.27
CA ARG A 291 8.06 22.23 4.84
C ARG A 291 8.72 21.13 4.02
N HIS A 292 9.18 20.06 4.66
CA HIS A 292 9.83 18.98 3.95
C HIS A 292 8.78 18.01 3.35
N PRO A 293 8.96 17.49 2.11
CA PRO A 293 7.98 16.61 1.47
C PRO A 293 7.64 15.38 2.31
N LEU A 294 8.58 14.84 3.09
CA LEU A 294 8.35 13.70 3.98
C LEU A 294 7.20 13.92 4.98
N THR A 295 6.96 15.15 5.39
CA THR A 295 5.87 15.50 6.32
C THR A 295 4.49 15.33 5.67
N TRP A 296 4.43 15.40 4.34
CA TRP A 296 3.19 15.38 3.55
C TRP A 296 2.96 14.06 2.81
N MET A 297 3.88 13.12 2.96
CA MET A 297 3.76 11.73 2.46
C MET A 297 3.03 10.84 3.45
#